data_bacb810b26152ca2f3b4ad5ac1ff8858
#
_entry.id   bacb810b26152ca2f3b4ad5ac1ff8858
#
_cell.length_a   1.000
_cell.length_b   1.000
_cell.length_c   1.000
_cell.angle_alpha   90.00
_cell.angle_beta   90.00
_cell.angle_gamma   90.00
#
_symmetry.space_group_name_H-M   'P 1'
#
loop_
_entity.id
_entity.type
_entity.pdbx_description
1 polymer ?
#
loop_
_entity_poly.entity_id
_entity_poly.type
_entity_poly.pdbx_seq_one_letter_code
_entity_poly.pdbx_strand_id
1 'polypeptide(L)'
;TTVYAVVDDNICASEPVEIELIVNLKPDVFPTSFHLCGDENEEAVFDLISIEDDIGAGNGSVDWYLEIELLDPIVFPGSFLSPTAIIYAVVFDGLCYADPIPIQLVVDPTPVAIPITITACDEGSGIGLFNLWDYAEQVSGGEGNVDWYLDEFLSDPVPNPSALLTASTVIFATVDNDLCVSGYVQIQLD
;
A
#
# COMPACT_ATOMS: atom_id res chain seq x y z
N THR A 1 -28.91 -21.06 27.04
CA THR A 1 -29.17 -22.27 27.87
C THR A 1 -29.24 -21.85 29.33
N THR A 2 -30.28 -22.30 30.03
CA THR A 2 -30.43 -22.04 31.44
C THR A 2 -29.98 -23.25 32.28
N VAL A 3 -29.20 -23.00 33.33
CA VAL A 3 -28.82 -23.99 34.37
C VAL A 3 -29.19 -23.48 35.73
N TYR A 4 -29.29 -24.37 36.70
CA TYR A 4 -29.62 -24.02 38.06
C TYR A 4 -28.50 -24.44 39.00
N ALA A 5 -28.08 -23.51 39.88
CA ALA A 5 -27.08 -23.77 40.91
C ALA A 5 -27.77 -23.89 42.28
N VAL A 6 -27.32 -24.87 43.09
CA VAL A 6 -27.72 -25.06 44.47
C VAL A 6 -26.44 -25.12 45.30
N VAL A 7 -26.39 -24.40 46.39
CA VAL A 7 -25.31 -24.49 47.40
C VAL A 7 -25.79 -25.40 48.52
N ASP A 8 -25.01 -26.42 48.87
CA ASP A 8 -25.29 -27.38 49.94
C ASP A 8 -24.10 -27.41 50.90
N ASP A 9 -24.35 -27.23 52.20
CA ASP A 9 -23.33 -27.25 53.26
C ASP A 9 -23.32 -28.59 54.04
N ASN A 10 -23.93 -29.64 53.46
CA ASN A 10 -24.17 -30.98 54.06
C ASN A 10 -25.18 -31.00 55.21
N ILE A 11 -25.86 -29.89 55.49
CA ILE A 11 -26.92 -29.79 56.50
C ILE A 11 -28.17 -29.23 55.85
N CYS A 12 -28.05 -28.18 55.05
CA CYS A 12 -29.12 -27.50 54.35
C CYS A 12 -28.72 -27.15 52.93
N ALA A 13 -29.64 -27.27 52.00
CA ALA A 13 -29.50 -26.80 50.60
C ALA A 13 -30.22 -25.47 50.40
N SER A 14 -29.64 -24.60 49.62
CA SER A 14 -30.26 -23.33 49.20
C SER A 14 -31.40 -23.58 48.20
N GLU A 15 -32.25 -22.56 48.00
CA GLU A 15 -33.12 -22.52 46.81
C GLU A 15 -32.28 -22.50 45.55
N PRO A 16 -32.76 -23.13 44.43
CA PRO A 16 -32.07 -23.08 43.14
C PRO A 16 -32.00 -21.65 42.60
N VAL A 17 -30.80 -21.24 42.20
CA VAL A 17 -30.57 -19.96 41.50
C VAL A 17 -30.44 -20.24 40.02
N GLU A 18 -31.21 -19.54 39.22
CA GLU A 18 -31.17 -19.62 37.78
C GLU A 18 -29.95 -18.88 37.21
N ILE A 19 -29.18 -19.54 36.35
CA ILE A 19 -28.04 -18.99 35.66
C ILE A 19 -28.27 -19.15 34.16
N GLU A 20 -28.31 -18.04 33.45
CA GLU A 20 -28.37 -18.03 31.99
C GLU A 20 -26.95 -18.17 31.41
N LEU A 21 -26.76 -19.17 30.55
CA LEU A 21 -25.52 -19.37 29.79
C LEU A 21 -25.71 -18.79 28.40
N ILE A 22 -25.00 -17.70 28.11
CA ILE A 22 -25.00 -17.00 26.82
C ILE A 22 -23.71 -17.34 26.09
N VAL A 23 -23.83 -17.75 24.83
CA VAL A 23 -22.69 -17.92 23.91
C VAL A 23 -22.73 -16.78 22.92
N ASN A 24 -21.72 -15.96 22.95
CA ASN A 24 -21.53 -14.88 21.96
C ASN A 24 -20.86 -15.44 20.72
N LEU A 25 -21.22 -14.91 19.56
CA LEU A 25 -20.55 -15.23 18.30
C LEU A 25 -19.20 -14.49 18.24
N LYS A 26 -18.23 -15.09 17.58
CA LYS A 26 -16.99 -14.40 17.23
C LYS A 26 -17.29 -13.32 16.20
N PRO A 27 -16.53 -12.20 16.17
CA PRO A 27 -16.68 -11.19 15.13
C PRO A 27 -16.35 -11.77 13.74
N ASP A 28 -17.06 -11.28 12.73
CA ASP A 28 -16.74 -11.56 11.33
C ASP A 28 -15.47 -10.83 10.93
N VAL A 29 -14.63 -11.47 10.13
CA VAL A 29 -13.35 -10.94 9.67
C VAL A 29 -13.16 -11.21 8.19
N PHE A 30 -12.51 -10.26 7.50
CA PHE A 30 -12.36 -10.29 6.05
C PHE A 30 -10.88 -10.20 5.68
N PRO A 31 -10.29 -11.25 5.07
CA PRO A 31 -8.92 -11.18 4.59
C PRO A 31 -8.82 -10.18 3.43
N THR A 32 -7.75 -9.43 3.39
CA THR A 32 -7.48 -8.43 2.35
C THR A 32 -6.02 -8.48 1.92
N SER A 33 -5.70 -7.80 0.81
CA SER A 33 -4.34 -7.50 0.39
C SER A 33 -4.12 -6.00 0.42
N PHE A 34 -2.92 -5.58 0.85
CA PHE A 34 -2.53 -4.19 0.90
C PHE A 34 -1.31 -3.98 0.00
N HIS A 35 -1.47 -3.15 -1.04
CA HIS A 35 -0.49 -2.90 -2.09
C HIS A 35 0.15 -1.52 -1.91
N LEU A 36 1.48 -1.45 -1.95
CA LEU A 36 2.25 -0.22 -1.95
C LEU A 36 3.45 -0.35 -2.88
N CYS A 37 3.89 0.77 -3.43
CA CYS A 37 5.11 0.84 -4.22
C CYS A 37 6.34 0.70 -3.34
N GLY A 38 7.28 -0.15 -3.76
CA GLY A 38 8.53 -0.39 -3.07
C GLY A 38 9.56 0.72 -3.23
N ASP A 39 10.45 0.79 -2.27
CA ASP A 39 11.69 1.55 -2.38
C ASP A 39 12.78 0.75 -3.12
N GLU A 40 14.04 1.25 -3.10
CA GLU A 40 15.21 0.61 -3.73
C GLU A 40 15.57 -0.75 -3.09
N ASN A 41 15.05 -1.06 -1.90
CA ASN A 41 15.26 -2.32 -1.17
C ASN A 41 14.10 -3.30 -1.34
N GLU A 42 13.10 -2.99 -2.18
CA GLU A 42 11.85 -3.74 -2.31
C GLU A 42 11.05 -3.78 -1.00
N GLU A 43 11.09 -2.70 -0.21
CA GLU A 43 10.35 -2.52 1.03
C GLU A 43 9.39 -1.32 0.93
N ALA A 44 8.30 -1.37 1.70
CA ALA A 44 7.34 -0.27 1.84
C ALA A 44 6.91 -0.08 3.29
N VAL A 45 6.50 1.14 3.64
CA VAL A 45 5.96 1.46 4.97
C VAL A 45 4.45 1.35 4.93
N PHE A 46 3.91 0.31 5.55
CA PHE A 46 2.47 0.03 5.62
C PHE A 46 1.84 0.71 6.85
N ASP A 47 0.77 1.44 6.64
CA ASP A 47 -0.14 1.90 7.70
C ASP A 47 -1.26 0.88 7.88
N LEU A 48 -1.02 -0.13 8.72
CA LEU A 48 -1.97 -1.21 8.96
C LEU A 48 -3.24 -0.73 9.67
N ILE A 49 -3.16 0.40 10.40
CA ILE A 49 -4.32 1.00 11.07
C ILE A 49 -5.35 1.46 10.04
N SER A 50 -4.89 1.93 8.86
CA SER A 50 -5.75 2.43 7.79
C SER A 50 -6.71 1.38 7.21
N ILE A 51 -6.42 0.08 7.38
CA ILE A 51 -7.22 -1.04 6.85
C ILE A 51 -8.00 -1.81 7.94
N GLU A 52 -7.96 -1.37 9.21
CA GLU A 52 -8.64 -2.07 10.32
C GLU A 52 -10.16 -2.14 10.11
N ASP A 53 -10.77 -1.07 9.59
CA ASP A 53 -12.19 -1.02 9.30
C ASP A 53 -12.61 -2.02 8.21
N ASP A 54 -11.75 -2.23 7.21
CA ASP A 54 -12.00 -3.21 6.14
C ASP A 54 -11.92 -4.65 6.67
N ILE A 55 -11.03 -4.91 7.64
CA ILE A 55 -10.83 -6.23 8.23
C ILE A 55 -11.94 -6.59 9.20
N GLY A 56 -12.33 -5.65 10.08
CA GLY A 56 -13.32 -5.87 11.15
C GLY A 56 -14.72 -5.35 10.82
N ALA A 57 -14.96 -4.83 9.59
CA ALA A 57 -16.20 -4.14 9.22
C ALA A 57 -16.58 -3.01 10.20
N GLY A 58 -15.59 -2.30 10.74
CA GLY A 58 -15.76 -1.25 11.73
C GLY A 58 -16.14 -1.75 13.14
N ASN A 59 -16.03 -3.05 13.41
CA ASN A 59 -16.36 -3.64 14.71
C ASN A 59 -15.11 -4.04 15.49
N GLY A 60 -14.83 -3.34 16.57
CA GLY A 60 -13.79 -3.71 17.52
C GLY A 60 -12.41 -3.12 17.22
N SER A 61 -11.37 -3.71 17.83
CA SER A 61 -9.97 -3.38 17.63
C SER A 61 -9.25 -4.53 16.92
N VAL A 62 -8.17 -4.21 16.23
CA VAL A 62 -7.34 -5.19 15.53
C VAL A 62 -5.97 -5.29 16.20
N ASP A 63 -5.57 -6.50 16.56
CA ASP A 63 -4.21 -6.82 16.99
C ASP A 63 -3.45 -7.49 15.83
N TRP A 64 -2.19 -7.07 15.62
CA TRP A 64 -1.36 -7.45 14.49
C TRP A 64 -0.17 -8.30 14.90
N TYR A 65 0.12 -9.37 14.12
CA TYR A 65 1.16 -10.34 14.42
C TYR A 65 1.94 -10.74 13.17
N LEU A 66 3.22 -11.10 13.35
CA LEU A 66 4.06 -11.57 12.25
C LEU A 66 3.76 -13.03 11.88
N GLU A 67 3.19 -13.82 12.80
CA GLU A 67 2.96 -15.26 12.63
C GLU A 67 1.60 -15.69 13.17
N ILE A 68 1.09 -16.84 12.68
CA ILE A 68 -0.24 -17.36 13.03
C ILE A 68 -0.33 -17.81 14.49
N GLU A 69 0.79 -18.14 15.13
CA GLU A 69 0.87 -18.53 16.52
C GLU A 69 0.67 -17.36 17.50
N LEU A 70 0.63 -16.11 16.99
CA LEU A 70 0.38 -14.87 17.72
C LEU A 70 1.42 -14.61 18.84
N LEU A 71 2.66 -15.05 18.64
CA LEU A 71 3.74 -14.89 19.60
C LEU A 71 4.54 -13.60 19.39
N ASP A 72 4.55 -13.07 18.18
CA ASP A 72 5.33 -11.89 17.78
C ASP A 72 4.41 -10.73 17.31
N PRO A 73 3.98 -9.86 18.24
CA PRO A 73 3.08 -8.76 17.92
C PRO A 73 3.80 -7.62 17.19
N ILE A 74 3.13 -7.01 16.20
CA ILE A 74 3.59 -5.80 15.51
C ILE A 74 3.35 -4.58 16.42
N VAL A 75 4.42 -4.00 16.92
CA VAL A 75 4.36 -2.92 17.94
C VAL A 75 3.94 -1.57 17.36
N PHE A 76 4.29 -1.31 16.09
CA PHE A 76 4.01 -0.03 15.41
C PHE A 76 3.20 -0.26 14.12
N PRO A 77 1.91 -0.64 14.23
CA PRO A 77 1.10 -0.97 13.05
C PRO A 77 0.85 0.23 12.12
N GLY A 78 0.86 1.47 12.63
CA GLY A 78 0.72 2.68 11.80
C GLY A 78 1.98 3.06 10.99
N SER A 79 3.09 2.33 11.15
CA SER A 79 4.33 2.56 10.38
C SER A 79 5.17 1.28 10.35
N PHE A 80 4.66 0.28 9.66
CA PHE A 80 5.27 -1.04 9.58
C PHE A 80 6.07 -1.18 8.28
N LEU A 81 7.41 -1.13 8.37
CA LEU A 81 8.31 -1.37 7.24
C LEU A 81 8.39 -2.87 6.96
N SER A 82 8.10 -3.26 5.73
CA SER A 82 8.11 -4.67 5.32
C SER A 82 8.35 -4.82 3.81
N PRO A 83 9.05 -5.88 3.37
CA PRO A 83 8.93 -6.39 2.00
C PRO A 83 7.55 -7.06 1.83
N THR A 84 7.30 -7.61 0.63
CA THR A 84 6.13 -8.49 0.40
C THR A 84 6.12 -9.61 1.43
N ALA A 85 5.05 -9.70 2.23
CA ALA A 85 4.92 -10.63 3.35
C ALA A 85 3.46 -11.01 3.62
N ILE A 86 3.27 -12.06 4.42
CA ILE A 86 1.98 -12.38 5.04
C ILE A 86 2.11 -12.12 6.53
N ILE A 87 1.20 -11.31 7.05
CA ILE A 87 1.03 -11.03 8.48
C ILE A 87 -0.35 -11.50 8.93
N TYR A 88 -0.62 -11.47 10.22
CA TYR A 88 -1.89 -11.95 10.76
C TYR A 88 -2.58 -10.88 11.59
N ALA A 89 -3.90 -10.79 11.42
CA ALA A 89 -4.78 -9.90 12.16
C ALA A 89 -5.75 -10.69 13.02
N VAL A 90 -6.04 -10.18 14.22
CA VAL A 90 -7.05 -10.71 15.13
C VAL A 90 -7.96 -9.57 15.56
N VAL A 91 -9.25 -9.71 15.31
CA VAL A 91 -10.27 -8.71 15.72
C VAL A 91 -10.84 -9.06 17.08
N PHE A 92 -10.96 -8.06 17.95
CA PHE A 92 -11.60 -8.16 19.25
C PHE A 92 -12.78 -7.19 19.34
N ASP A 93 -14.02 -7.70 19.48
CA ASP A 93 -15.24 -6.90 19.53
C ASP A 93 -15.63 -6.39 20.94
N GLY A 94 -14.74 -6.56 21.92
CA GLY A 94 -14.99 -6.25 23.34
C GLY A 94 -15.49 -7.43 24.16
N LEU A 95 -15.84 -8.56 23.53
CA LEU A 95 -16.30 -9.79 24.17
C LEU A 95 -15.54 -11.03 23.68
N CYS A 96 -15.37 -11.15 22.38
CA CYS A 96 -14.79 -12.33 21.73
C CYS A 96 -13.66 -11.93 20.78
N TYR A 97 -12.67 -12.80 20.65
CA TYR A 97 -11.65 -12.72 19.61
C TYR A 97 -12.07 -13.53 18.38
N ALA A 98 -11.84 -12.95 17.20
CA ALA A 98 -11.91 -13.69 15.95
C ALA A 98 -10.79 -14.73 15.86
N ASP A 99 -10.92 -15.67 14.91
CA ASP A 99 -9.77 -16.50 14.54
C ASP A 99 -8.76 -15.65 13.75
N PRO A 100 -7.44 -15.90 13.87
CA PRO A 100 -6.43 -15.18 13.10
C PRO A 100 -6.66 -15.30 11.61
N ILE A 101 -6.58 -14.19 10.88
CA ILE A 101 -6.67 -14.17 9.43
C ILE A 101 -5.37 -13.67 8.80
N PRO A 102 -4.95 -14.25 7.65
CA PRO A 102 -3.81 -13.76 6.91
C PRO A 102 -4.16 -12.47 6.16
N ILE A 103 -3.26 -11.49 6.24
CA ILE A 103 -3.27 -10.26 5.47
C ILE A 103 -2.04 -10.26 4.59
N GLN A 104 -2.24 -10.10 3.29
CA GLN A 104 -1.14 -10.08 2.33
C GLN A 104 -0.65 -8.64 2.13
N LEU A 105 0.59 -8.36 2.53
CA LEU A 105 1.30 -7.15 2.17
C LEU A 105 2.02 -7.39 0.85
N VAL A 106 1.76 -6.55 -0.14
CA VAL A 106 2.39 -6.64 -1.46
C VAL A 106 3.16 -5.36 -1.73
N VAL A 107 4.45 -5.50 -1.98
CA VAL A 107 5.30 -4.42 -2.45
C VAL A 107 5.40 -4.54 -3.96
N ASP A 108 4.77 -3.59 -4.67
CA ASP A 108 4.80 -3.53 -6.12
C ASP A 108 6.11 -2.87 -6.59
N PRO A 109 6.75 -3.37 -7.68
CA PRO A 109 7.99 -2.82 -8.15
C PRO A 109 7.80 -1.41 -8.70
N THR A 110 8.59 -0.46 -8.19
CA THR A 110 8.63 0.90 -8.73
C THR A 110 9.48 0.92 -9.99
N PRO A 111 8.98 1.41 -11.14
CA PRO A 111 9.74 1.47 -12.38
C PRO A 111 10.91 2.45 -12.24
N VAL A 112 11.94 2.28 -13.08
CA VAL A 112 13.13 3.12 -13.08
C VAL A 112 13.14 3.98 -14.34
N ALA A 113 13.11 5.32 -14.16
CA ALA A 113 13.31 6.24 -15.28
C ALA A 113 14.82 6.39 -15.59
N ILE A 114 15.18 6.39 -16.87
CA ILE A 114 16.56 6.46 -17.34
C ILE A 114 16.82 7.85 -17.93
N PRO A 115 17.80 8.62 -17.40
CA PRO A 115 18.16 9.91 -17.96
C PRO A 115 18.86 9.74 -19.33
N ILE A 116 18.46 10.56 -20.31
CA ILE A 116 19.05 10.57 -21.66
C ILE A 116 19.28 11.99 -22.16
N THR A 117 20.08 12.10 -23.23
CA THR A 117 20.22 13.33 -24.01
C THR A 117 19.56 13.12 -25.38
N ILE A 118 18.69 14.06 -25.78
CA ILE A 118 18.00 14.06 -27.07
C ILE A 118 18.55 15.24 -27.88
N THR A 119 18.98 14.97 -29.11
CA THR A 119 19.50 15.99 -30.00
C THR A 119 18.57 16.22 -31.18
N ALA A 120 18.39 17.48 -31.61
CA ALA A 120 17.64 17.86 -32.79
C ALA A 120 18.46 18.80 -33.69
N CYS A 121 18.04 18.94 -34.95
CA CYS A 121 18.61 19.95 -35.83
C CYS A 121 17.99 21.32 -35.54
N ASP A 122 18.80 22.39 -35.70
CA ASP A 122 18.30 23.77 -35.60
C ASP A 122 17.32 24.05 -36.75
N GLU A 123 16.05 24.30 -36.41
CA GLU A 123 15.01 24.75 -37.34
C GLU A 123 15.11 26.26 -37.65
N GLY A 124 16.07 26.93 -37.06
CA GLY A 124 16.38 28.36 -37.14
C GLY A 124 16.28 29.07 -35.79
N SER A 125 17.17 30.00 -35.60
CA SER A 125 17.25 30.80 -34.33
C SER A 125 17.60 30.03 -33.08
N GLY A 126 18.27 28.87 -33.18
CA GLY A 126 18.65 28.04 -32.02
C GLY A 126 17.50 27.27 -31.39
N ILE A 127 16.47 26.93 -32.20
CA ILE A 127 15.30 26.16 -31.77
C ILE A 127 15.28 24.82 -32.50
N GLY A 128 15.17 23.72 -31.77
CA GLY A 128 14.98 22.36 -32.29
C GLY A 128 13.54 21.89 -32.15
N LEU A 129 13.12 20.97 -33.03
CA LEU A 129 11.86 20.25 -32.95
C LEU A 129 12.13 18.85 -32.39
N PHE A 130 11.57 18.55 -31.20
CA PHE A 130 11.75 17.29 -30.52
C PHE A 130 10.45 16.47 -30.53
N ASN A 131 10.51 15.19 -30.94
CA ASN A 131 9.45 14.21 -30.73
C ASN A 131 9.87 13.30 -29.56
N LEU A 132 9.36 13.59 -28.36
CA LEU A 132 9.76 12.89 -27.14
C LEU A 132 9.26 11.43 -27.11
N TRP A 133 8.18 11.13 -27.84
CA TRP A 133 7.64 9.76 -27.92
C TRP A 133 8.59 8.78 -28.61
N ASP A 134 9.46 9.25 -29.51
CA ASP A 134 10.47 8.40 -30.16
C ASP A 134 11.53 7.88 -29.15
N TYR A 135 11.60 8.48 -27.97
CA TYR A 135 12.56 8.18 -26.92
C TYR A 135 11.92 7.58 -25.65
N ALA A 136 10.59 7.46 -25.61
CA ALA A 136 9.86 6.98 -24.44
C ALA A 136 10.36 5.59 -23.99
N GLU A 137 10.58 4.65 -24.93
CA GLU A 137 11.11 3.32 -24.62
C GLU A 137 12.52 3.36 -24.02
N GLN A 138 13.35 4.33 -24.41
CA GLN A 138 14.70 4.48 -23.86
C GLN A 138 14.66 5.05 -22.45
N VAL A 139 13.71 5.94 -22.14
CA VAL A 139 13.52 6.52 -20.81
C VAL A 139 12.87 5.52 -19.86
N SER A 140 11.88 4.75 -20.33
CA SER A 140 11.16 3.78 -19.49
C SER A 140 11.88 2.42 -19.39
N GLY A 141 12.88 2.15 -20.23
CA GLY A 141 13.42 0.79 -20.35
C GLY A 141 12.40 -0.26 -20.81
N GLY A 142 11.22 0.18 -21.28
CA GLY A 142 10.09 -0.68 -21.65
C GLY A 142 9.18 -1.06 -20.45
N GLU A 143 9.37 -0.46 -19.27
CA GLU A 143 8.65 -0.82 -18.04
C GLU A 143 7.37 -0.01 -17.78
N GLY A 144 7.00 0.92 -18.68
CA GLY A 144 5.79 1.74 -18.46
C GLY A 144 5.67 2.89 -19.46
N ASN A 145 4.69 3.75 -19.18
CA ASN A 145 4.45 4.98 -19.91
C ASN A 145 5.33 6.11 -19.37
N VAL A 146 5.74 7.04 -20.24
CA VAL A 146 6.55 8.18 -19.82
C VAL A 146 5.71 9.44 -19.80
N ASP A 147 5.71 10.12 -18.65
CA ASP A 147 5.16 11.46 -18.51
C ASP A 147 6.26 12.50 -18.54
N TRP A 148 6.04 13.61 -19.28
CA TRP A 148 7.02 14.63 -19.56
C TRP A 148 6.63 15.96 -18.93
N TYR A 149 7.57 16.65 -18.27
CA TYR A 149 7.35 17.90 -17.54
C TYR A 149 8.41 18.93 -17.86
N LEU A 150 8.01 20.22 -17.81
CA LEU A 150 8.90 21.36 -18.04
C LEU A 150 9.62 21.80 -16.75
N ASP A 151 9.18 21.34 -15.58
CA ASP A 151 9.72 21.70 -14.28
C ASP A 151 10.02 20.47 -13.38
N GLU A 152 10.93 20.64 -12.42
CA GLU A 152 11.33 19.60 -11.46
C GLU A 152 10.27 19.24 -10.42
N PHE A 153 9.23 20.10 -10.28
CA PHE A 153 8.12 19.88 -9.35
C PHE A 153 7.01 19.05 -9.99
N LEU A 154 7.15 18.66 -11.27
CA LEU A 154 6.18 17.90 -12.06
C LEU A 154 4.81 18.59 -12.14
N SER A 155 4.80 19.94 -12.08
CA SER A 155 3.59 20.75 -12.06
C SER A 155 3.18 21.29 -13.43
N ASP A 156 4.12 21.33 -14.40
CA ASP A 156 3.93 21.85 -15.76
C ASP A 156 4.19 20.75 -16.80
N PRO A 157 3.16 19.96 -17.20
CA PRO A 157 3.35 18.90 -18.18
C PRO A 157 3.67 19.49 -19.56
N VAL A 158 4.51 18.80 -20.32
CA VAL A 158 4.82 19.15 -21.72
C VAL A 158 3.53 19.09 -22.54
N PRO A 159 3.04 20.21 -23.11
CA PRO A 159 1.71 20.25 -23.71
C PRO A 159 1.60 19.44 -25.02
N ASN A 160 2.71 19.23 -25.72
CA ASN A 160 2.75 18.44 -26.94
C ASN A 160 4.08 17.68 -27.06
N PRO A 161 4.21 16.51 -26.42
CA PRO A 161 5.43 15.71 -26.48
C PRO A 161 5.83 15.23 -27.90
N SER A 162 4.87 15.13 -28.82
CA SER A 162 5.16 14.72 -30.22
C SER A 162 5.81 15.81 -31.07
N ALA A 163 5.76 17.07 -30.62
CA ALA A 163 6.29 18.20 -31.39
C ALA A 163 6.64 19.38 -30.44
N LEU A 164 7.60 19.15 -29.56
CA LEU A 164 8.11 20.19 -28.67
C LEU A 164 9.13 21.07 -29.40
N LEU A 165 8.81 22.35 -29.58
CA LEU A 165 9.72 23.37 -30.12
C LEU A 165 10.38 24.13 -28.99
N THR A 166 11.70 23.97 -28.81
CA THR A 166 12.44 24.66 -27.76
C THR A 166 13.91 24.85 -28.14
N ALA A 167 14.57 25.80 -27.48
CA ALA A 167 16.03 25.87 -27.46
C ALA A 167 16.57 24.76 -26.53
N SER A 168 17.90 24.54 -26.56
CA SER A 168 18.56 23.62 -25.63
C SER A 168 18.14 23.90 -24.19
N THR A 169 17.61 22.87 -23.51
CA THR A 169 17.05 22.98 -22.15
C THR A 169 17.05 21.62 -21.48
N VAL A 170 16.72 21.60 -20.18
CA VAL A 170 16.43 20.39 -19.42
C VAL A 170 14.93 20.29 -19.21
N ILE A 171 14.38 19.13 -19.44
CA ILE A 171 13.02 18.74 -19.08
C ILE A 171 13.07 17.56 -18.10
N PHE A 172 11.93 17.17 -17.54
CA PHE A 172 11.84 16.12 -16.54
C PHE A 172 10.89 15.03 -17.03
N ALA A 173 11.16 13.78 -16.63
CA ALA A 173 10.33 12.66 -16.99
C ALA A 173 10.14 11.71 -15.81
N THR A 174 8.96 11.11 -15.73
CA THR A 174 8.66 9.98 -14.86
C THR A 174 8.16 8.80 -15.68
N VAL A 175 8.23 7.60 -15.12
CA VAL A 175 7.70 6.37 -15.72
C VAL A 175 6.57 5.85 -14.84
N ASP A 176 5.43 5.56 -15.44
CA ASP A 176 4.24 5.01 -14.78
C ASP A 176 3.94 3.62 -15.36
N ASN A 177 3.92 2.59 -14.52
CA ASN A 177 3.60 1.20 -14.91
C ASN A 177 2.18 0.77 -14.54
N ASP A 178 1.26 1.73 -14.34
CA ASP A 178 -0.13 1.58 -13.88
C ASP A 178 -0.28 1.17 -12.40
N LEU A 179 0.78 0.76 -11.73
CA LEU A 179 0.81 0.45 -10.29
C LEU A 179 1.60 1.49 -9.51
N CYS A 180 2.78 1.83 -10.02
CA CYS A 180 3.73 2.72 -9.38
C CYS A 180 4.33 3.72 -10.36
N VAL A 181 4.72 4.87 -9.83
CA VAL A 181 5.40 5.93 -10.59
C VAL A 181 6.84 6.06 -10.10
N SER A 182 7.79 6.15 -11.04
CA SER A 182 9.20 6.35 -10.72
C SER A 182 9.49 7.71 -10.07
N GLY A 183 10.66 7.86 -9.47
CA GLY A 183 11.26 9.17 -9.29
C GLY A 183 11.48 9.86 -10.65
N TYR A 184 11.55 11.20 -10.66
CA TYR A 184 11.83 11.92 -11.90
C TYR A 184 13.30 11.83 -12.30
N VAL A 185 13.55 11.92 -13.60
CA VAL A 185 14.88 12.08 -14.17
C VAL A 185 14.96 13.34 -15.03
N GLN A 186 16.17 13.86 -15.20
CA GLN A 186 16.47 14.97 -16.08
C GLN A 186 16.75 14.44 -17.50
N ILE A 187 16.11 15.04 -18.50
CA ILE A 187 16.32 14.79 -19.90
C ILE A 187 16.92 16.03 -20.55
N GLN A 188 18.12 15.90 -21.06
CA GLN A 188 18.79 17.01 -21.74
C GLN A 188 18.31 17.10 -23.20
N LEU A 189 17.86 18.28 -23.63
CA LEU A 189 17.53 18.60 -25.02
C LEU A 189 18.62 19.53 -25.59
N ASP A 190 19.28 19.12 -26.71
CA ASP A 190 20.38 19.84 -27.37
C ASP A 190 20.11 20.07 -28.86
#